data_12c055838deb8b3d755a7b34a5db3da6
#
_entry.id   12c055838deb8b3d755a7b34a5db3da6
#
_cell.length_a   1.000
_cell.length_b   1.000
_cell.length_c   1.000
_cell.angle_alpha   90.00
_cell.angle_beta   90.00
_cell.angle_gamma   90.00
#
_symmetry.space_group_name_H-M   'P 1'
#
loop_
_entity.id
_entity.type
_entity.pdbx_description
1 polymer ?
#
loop_
_entity_poly.entity_id
_entity_poly.type
_entity_poly.pdbx_seq_one_letter_code
_entity_poly.pdbx_strand_id
1 'polypeptide(L)'
;MESGDRLILHLRMTGCLLVTPADVPEEKHTHLVFHLSGGRELRFSDMRRFGRFWLLRQGEADAYTGMEKLGAEPFDPTLSGESLSMRLGKRKKTIKECLLDQSVVAGIGNIYSDEILFAARIHPKRPANALTTEEWNRLASVIPERLAFFVEKNEITPEEYLETKGQEYRNTPSLQVYGHGGEPCPVCGETLCRTVIGGRSSVYCPVCQGMQIEKGFCTEVHLHL
;
A
#
# COMPACT_ATOMS: atom_id res chain seq x y z
N MET A 1 -26.76 2.75 -1.59
CA MET A 1 -27.87 3.69 -1.87
C MET A 1 -29.16 2.90 -1.76
N GLU A 2 -30.24 3.51 -1.30
CA GLU A 2 -31.55 2.85 -1.17
C GLU A 2 -32.08 2.33 -2.53
N SER A 3 -31.68 2.98 -3.62
CA SER A 3 -31.99 2.56 -5.01
C SER A 3 -31.31 1.24 -5.43
N GLY A 4 -30.40 0.67 -4.63
CA GLY A 4 -29.56 -0.45 -5.04
C GLY A 4 -28.39 -0.06 -5.97
N ASP A 5 -28.28 1.22 -6.34
CA ASP A 5 -27.14 1.74 -7.09
C ASP A 5 -25.87 1.69 -6.24
N ARG A 6 -24.71 1.51 -6.88
CA ARG A 6 -23.40 1.46 -6.22
C ARG A 6 -22.57 2.66 -6.62
N LEU A 7 -22.02 3.37 -5.64
CA LEU A 7 -21.02 4.39 -5.85
C LEU A 7 -19.65 3.78 -5.58
N ILE A 8 -18.84 3.66 -6.61
CA ILE A 8 -17.46 3.13 -6.53
C ILE A 8 -16.53 4.31 -6.60
N LEU A 9 -15.50 4.26 -5.75
CA LEU A 9 -14.52 5.34 -5.70
C LEU A 9 -13.11 4.79 -5.61
N HIS A 10 -12.17 5.52 -6.17
CA HIS A 10 -10.75 5.30 -6.03
C HIS A 10 -10.08 6.62 -5.61
N LEU A 11 -9.56 6.67 -4.39
CA LEU A 11 -8.96 7.88 -3.80
C LEU A 11 -7.66 8.31 -4.49
N ARG A 12 -6.92 7.38 -5.09
CA ARG A 12 -5.58 7.62 -5.63
C ARG A 12 -4.61 8.08 -4.54
N MET A 13 -3.81 9.12 -4.80
CA MET A 13 -2.69 9.50 -3.93
C MET A 13 -3.04 10.53 -2.87
N THR A 14 -3.94 11.46 -3.18
CA THR A 14 -4.27 12.61 -2.32
C THR A 14 -5.77 12.77 -2.08
N GLY A 15 -6.57 11.86 -2.61
CA GLY A 15 -8.00 11.86 -2.36
C GLY A 15 -8.34 11.37 -0.96
N CYS A 16 -9.26 12.04 -0.31
CA CYS A 16 -9.81 11.63 0.98
C CYS A 16 -11.32 11.85 1.02
N LEU A 17 -11.99 11.07 1.85
CA LEU A 17 -13.40 11.22 2.19
C LEU A 17 -13.51 11.57 3.67
N LEU A 18 -14.25 12.63 3.96
CA LEU A 18 -14.52 13.09 5.32
C LEU A 18 -16.01 13.24 5.55
N VAL A 19 -16.46 12.81 6.71
CA VAL A 19 -17.79 13.15 7.22
C VAL A 19 -17.63 14.35 8.15
N THR A 20 -18.22 15.47 7.77
CA THR A 20 -18.15 16.74 8.52
C THR A 20 -19.56 17.25 8.83
N PRO A 21 -19.73 18.08 9.88
CA PRO A 21 -20.93 18.90 10.02
C PRO A 21 -21.09 19.82 8.80
N ALA A 22 -22.33 20.08 8.40
CA ALA A 22 -22.62 20.91 7.21
C ALA A 22 -22.27 22.40 7.40
N ASP A 23 -22.14 22.87 8.63
CA ASP A 23 -21.77 24.25 8.99
C ASP A 23 -20.25 24.49 8.97
N VAL A 24 -19.44 23.43 8.88
CA VAL A 24 -17.98 23.58 8.70
C VAL A 24 -17.70 24.10 7.28
N PRO A 25 -16.90 25.17 7.11
CA PRO A 25 -16.54 25.68 5.80
C PRO A 25 -15.90 24.63 4.88
N GLU A 26 -16.22 24.68 3.59
CA GLU A 26 -15.56 23.81 2.62
C GLU A 26 -14.09 24.18 2.42
N GLU A 27 -13.24 23.15 2.32
CA GLU A 27 -11.82 23.35 2.02
C GLU A 27 -11.58 23.58 0.52
N LYS A 28 -10.49 24.26 0.19
CA LYS A 28 -10.09 24.66 -1.18
C LYS A 28 -10.11 23.50 -2.19
N HIS A 29 -9.85 22.28 -1.77
CA HIS A 29 -9.73 21.12 -2.66
C HIS A 29 -10.90 20.15 -2.53
N THR A 30 -12.03 20.59 -1.96
CA THR A 30 -13.30 19.85 -1.96
C THR A 30 -13.91 19.89 -3.36
N HIS A 31 -14.22 18.73 -3.90
CA HIS A 31 -14.72 18.58 -5.28
C HIS A 31 -16.12 17.98 -5.35
N LEU A 32 -16.51 17.16 -4.37
CA LEU A 32 -17.82 16.56 -4.26
C LEU A 32 -18.30 16.66 -2.81
N VAL A 33 -19.59 17.02 -2.66
CA VAL A 33 -20.28 17.06 -1.37
C VAL A 33 -21.55 16.25 -1.50
N PHE A 34 -21.72 15.29 -0.60
CA PHE A 34 -22.94 14.49 -0.48
C PHE A 34 -23.61 14.85 0.83
N HIS A 35 -24.83 15.41 0.75
CA HIS A 35 -25.60 15.74 1.94
C HIS A 35 -26.13 14.46 2.57
N LEU A 36 -25.85 14.28 3.86
CA LEU A 36 -26.29 13.16 4.66
C LEU A 36 -27.41 13.58 5.61
N SER A 37 -28.13 12.61 6.14
CA SER A 37 -29.09 12.85 7.23
C SER A 37 -28.39 13.41 8.47
N GLY A 38 -29.12 14.18 9.27
CA GLY A 38 -28.61 14.73 10.54
C GLY A 38 -27.63 15.88 10.41
N GLY A 39 -27.74 16.70 9.33
CA GLY A 39 -26.93 17.91 9.16
C GLY A 39 -25.45 17.65 8.92
N ARG A 40 -25.10 16.51 8.35
CA ARG A 40 -23.73 16.12 8.00
C ARG A 40 -23.53 16.08 6.50
N GLU A 41 -22.27 16.09 6.10
CA GLU A 41 -21.86 15.97 4.71
C GLU A 41 -20.71 14.95 4.59
N LEU A 42 -20.74 14.16 3.53
CA LEU A 42 -19.60 13.38 3.08
C LEU A 42 -18.91 14.18 1.98
N ARG A 43 -17.72 14.68 2.28
CA ARG A 43 -16.91 15.52 1.39
C ARG A 43 -15.75 14.72 0.80
N PHE A 44 -15.58 14.83 -0.50
CA PHE A 44 -14.40 14.34 -1.19
C PHE A 44 -13.46 15.50 -1.51
N SER A 45 -12.26 15.45 -0.97
CA SER A 45 -11.19 16.41 -1.23
C SER A 45 -10.02 15.72 -1.90
N ASP A 46 -9.41 16.37 -2.92
CA ASP A 46 -8.26 15.82 -3.64
C ASP A 46 -7.40 16.94 -4.26
N MET A 47 -6.25 17.21 -3.67
CA MET A 47 -5.33 18.25 -4.12
C MET A 47 -4.83 18.01 -5.55
N ARG A 48 -4.60 16.76 -5.95
CA ARG A 48 -4.05 16.39 -7.26
C ARG A 48 -5.11 16.06 -8.31
N ARG A 49 -6.36 15.92 -7.92
CA ARG A 49 -7.50 15.59 -8.79
C ARG A 49 -7.34 14.29 -9.57
N PHE A 50 -6.71 13.28 -8.98
CA PHE A 50 -6.54 11.96 -9.59
C PHE A 50 -7.62 10.97 -9.14
N GLY A 51 -8.36 11.28 -8.09
CA GLY A 51 -9.47 10.50 -7.60
C GLY A 51 -10.55 10.31 -8.66
N ARG A 52 -11.25 9.20 -8.58
CA ARG A 52 -12.29 8.84 -9.54
C ARG A 52 -13.52 8.33 -8.82
N PHE A 53 -14.69 8.68 -9.36
CA PHE A 53 -15.99 8.20 -8.93
C PHE A 53 -16.71 7.57 -10.12
N TRP A 54 -17.42 6.46 -9.85
CA TRP A 54 -18.29 5.81 -10.82
C TRP A 54 -19.62 5.49 -10.15
N LEU A 55 -20.71 5.82 -10.83
CA LEU A 55 -22.05 5.43 -10.42
C LEU A 55 -22.49 4.25 -11.30
N LEU A 56 -22.69 3.10 -10.68
CA LEU A 56 -23.25 1.92 -11.30
C LEU A 56 -24.71 1.77 -10.89
N ARG A 57 -25.60 1.69 -11.84
CA ARG A 57 -27.02 1.45 -11.58
C ARG A 57 -27.22 0.03 -11.03
N GLN A 58 -28.34 -0.17 -10.33
CA GLN A 58 -28.72 -1.51 -9.86
C GLN A 58 -28.75 -2.50 -11.04
N GLY A 59 -28.04 -3.62 -10.90
CA GLY A 59 -27.91 -4.64 -11.95
C GLY A 59 -26.91 -4.32 -13.07
N GLU A 60 -26.32 -3.13 -13.10
CA GLU A 60 -25.27 -2.79 -14.07
C GLU A 60 -23.97 -3.53 -13.76
N ALA A 61 -23.37 -4.15 -14.79
CA ALA A 61 -22.08 -4.80 -14.69
C ALA A 61 -20.94 -3.75 -14.61
N ASP A 62 -19.92 -4.04 -13.79
CA ASP A 62 -18.75 -3.19 -13.70
C ASP A 62 -17.74 -3.51 -14.81
N ALA A 63 -17.85 -2.82 -15.93
CA ALA A 63 -16.95 -3.01 -17.07
C ALA A 63 -15.70 -2.09 -17.06
N TYR A 64 -15.61 -1.12 -16.17
CA TYR A 64 -14.65 -0.03 -16.29
C TYR A 64 -13.95 0.42 -14.99
N THR A 65 -14.41 0.06 -13.81
CA THR A 65 -13.74 0.45 -12.56
C THR A 65 -12.47 -0.36 -12.31
N GLY A 66 -12.43 -1.60 -12.82
CA GLY A 66 -11.35 -2.55 -12.64
C GLY A 66 -11.41 -3.32 -11.32
N MET A 67 -12.47 -3.15 -10.51
CA MET A 67 -12.61 -3.87 -9.22
C MET A 67 -12.62 -5.39 -9.41
N GLU A 68 -13.26 -5.90 -10.44
CA GLU A 68 -13.29 -7.35 -10.75
C GLU A 68 -11.92 -7.95 -11.08
N LYS A 69 -10.92 -7.10 -11.37
CA LYS A 69 -9.53 -7.53 -11.64
C LYS A 69 -8.65 -7.53 -10.39
N LEU A 70 -9.17 -7.07 -9.25
CA LEU A 70 -8.42 -7.08 -8.01
C LEU A 70 -8.22 -8.52 -7.52
N GLY A 71 -7.05 -8.73 -6.92
CA GLY A 71 -6.70 -9.99 -6.27
C GLY A 71 -7.37 -10.15 -4.90
N ALA A 72 -6.84 -11.08 -4.12
CA ALA A 72 -7.32 -11.31 -2.77
C ALA A 72 -7.12 -10.06 -1.88
N GLU A 73 -8.07 -9.81 -1.00
CA GLU A 73 -7.89 -8.83 0.06
C GLU A 73 -6.81 -9.32 1.04
N PRO A 74 -5.98 -8.42 1.60
CA PRO A 74 -4.91 -8.80 2.51
C PRO A 74 -5.36 -9.54 3.77
N PHE A 75 -6.60 -9.30 4.21
CA PHE A 75 -7.21 -9.90 5.39
C PHE A 75 -8.13 -11.07 5.07
N ASP A 76 -8.19 -11.50 3.81
CA ASP A 76 -8.95 -12.68 3.42
C ASP A 76 -8.31 -13.94 4.03
N PRO A 77 -9.07 -14.76 4.78
CA PRO A 77 -8.54 -15.97 5.40
C PRO A 77 -8.05 -17.00 4.37
N THR A 78 -8.42 -16.88 3.10
CA THR A 78 -7.92 -17.73 2.01
C THR A 78 -6.53 -17.32 1.53
N LEU A 79 -6.00 -16.17 1.97
CA LEU A 79 -4.64 -15.74 1.65
C LEU A 79 -3.63 -16.60 2.42
N SER A 80 -3.12 -17.64 1.77
CA SER A 80 -2.15 -18.59 2.31
C SER A 80 -0.88 -18.65 1.48
N GLY A 81 0.19 -19.24 2.05
CA GLY A 81 1.44 -19.46 1.31
C GLY A 81 1.22 -20.31 0.06
N GLU A 82 0.32 -21.30 0.12
CA GLU A 82 -0.06 -22.12 -1.01
C GLU A 82 -0.77 -21.30 -2.09
N SER A 83 -1.75 -20.47 -1.71
CA SER A 83 -2.49 -19.63 -2.66
C SER A 83 -1.58 -18.58 -3.33
N LEU A 84 -0.63 -18.00 -2.60
CA LEU A 84 0.39 -17.12 -3.16
C LEU A 84 1.34 -17.85 -4.10
N SER A 85 1.82 -19.03 -3.70
CA SER A 85 2.69 -19.88 -4.52
C SER A 85 2.02 -20.32 -5.81
N MET A 86 0.76 -20.71 -5.77
CA MET A 86 0.00 -21.06 -6.98
C MET A 86 -0.10 -19.89 -7.97
N ARG A 87 -0.31 -18.68 -7.48
CA ARG A 87 -0.46 -17.47 -8.32
C ARG A 87 0.87 -16.91 -8.84
N LEU A 88 1.92 -17.00 -8.05
CA LEU A 88 3.20 -16.32 -8.27
C LEU A 88 4.38 -17.25 -8.52
N GLY A 89 4.35 -18.50 -8.06
CA GLY A 89 5.48 -19.41 -8.04
C GLY A 89 6.04 -19.80 -9.41
N LYS A 90 5.36 -19.43 -10.50
CA LYS A 90 5.88 -19.56 -11.87
C LYS A 90 6.40 -18.25 -12.47
N ARG A 91 6.22 -17.11 -11.77
CA ARG A 91 6.60 -15.80 -12.28
C ARG A 91 8.10 -15.55 -12.07
N LYS A 92 8.80 -15.18 -13.14
CA LYS A 92 10.22 -14.79 -13.09
C LYS A 92 10.43 -13.33 -12.64
N LYS A 93 9.37 -12.55 -12.50
CA LYS A 93 9.44 -11.18 -11.95
C LYS A 93 9.89 -11.21 -10.50
N THR A 94 10.45 -10.10 -10.05
CA THR A 94 10.85 -9.94 -8.65
C THR A 94 9.62 -10.04 -7.73
N ILE A 95 9.83 -10.53 -6.52
CA ILE A 95 8.74 -10.64 -5.54
C ILE A 95 8.12 -9.29 -5.23
N LYS A 96 8.91 -8.21 -5.22
CA LYS A 96 8.37 -6.87 -5.04
C LYS A 96 7.41 -6.46 -6.17
N GLU A 97 7.79 -6.68 -7.44
CA GLU A 97 6.88 -6.39 -8.57
C GLU A 97 5.61 -7.23 -8.52
N CYS A 98 5.71 -8.46 -8.02
CA CYS A 98 4.56 -9.32 -7.83
C CYS A 98 3.61 -8.81 -6.74
N LEU A 99 4.13 -8.31 -5.61
CA LEU A 99 3.33 -7.72 -4.54
C LEU A 99 2.66 -6.40 -4.93
N LEU A 100 3.27 -5.65 -5.85
CA LEU A 100 2.69 -4.40 -6.38
C LEU A 100 1.58 -4.63 -7.42
N ASP A 101 1.43 -5.86 -7.91
CA ASP A 101 0.38 -6.26 -8.85
C ASP A 101 -0.94 -6.44 -8.09
N GLN A 102 -1.82 -5.45 -8.18
CA GLN A 102 -3.11 -5.43 -7.48
C GLN A 102 -4.04 -6.59 -7.87
N SER A 103 -3.75 -7.30 -8.97
CA SER A 103 -4.48 -8.52 -9.35
C SER A 103 -4.06 -9.75 -8.55
N VAL A 104 -3.01 -9.66 -7.75
CA VAL A 104 -2.50 -10.73 -6.88
C VAL A 104 -3.01 -10.57 -5.46
N VAL A 105 -2.63 -9.46 -4.83
CA VAL A 105 -3.12 -9.03 -3.52
C VAL A 105 -3.44 -7.53 -3.63
N ALA A 106 -4.68 -7.18 -3.33
CA ALA A 106 -5.12 -5.80 -3.37
C ALA A 106 -4.50 -4.98 -2.22
N GLY A 107 -4.37 -3.66 -2.40
CA GLY A 107 -3.99 -2.72 -1.33
C GLY A 107 -2.50 -2.60 -1.01
N ILE A 108 -1.62 -3.46 -1.52
CA ILE A 108 -0.18 -3.35 -1.26
C ILE A 108 0.44 -2.32 -2.22
N GLY A 109 0.94 -1.22 -1.65
CA GLY A 109 1.68 -0.17 -2.37
C GLY A 109 3.19 -0.25 -2.16
N ASN A 110 3.91 0.76 -2.68
CA ASN A 110 5.38 0.80 -2.65
C ASN A 110 5.96 0.79 -1.22
N ILE A 111 5.34 1.55 -0.32
CA ILE A 111 5.77 1.64 1.09
C ILE A 111 5.63 0.26 1.74
N TYR A 112 4.43 -0.25 1.75
CA TYR A 112 4.14 -1.50 2.47
C TYR A 112 4.78 -2.73 1.83
N SER A 113 5.06 -2.72 0.52
CA SER A 113 5.81 -3.83 -0.09
C SER A 113 7.24 -3.95 0.46
N ASP A 114 7.93 -2.85 0.77
CA ASP A 114 9.26 -2.89 1.38
C ASP A 114 9.18 -3.35 2.84
N GLU A 115 8.24 -2.81 3.62
CA GLU A 115 8.03 -3.18 5.02
C GLU A 115 7.65 -4.66 5.19
N ILE A 116 6.75 -5.16 4.33
CA ILE A 116 6.34 -6.57 4.31
C ILE A 116 7.53 -7.48 3.97
N LEU A 117 8.30 -7.14 2.92
CA LEU A 117 9.45 -7.95 2.51
C LEU A 117 10.57 -7.92 3.55
N PHE A 118 10.77 -6.80 4.24
CA PHE A 118 11.70 -6.71 5.36
C PHE A 118 11.30 -7.62 6.52
N ALA A 119 10.05 -7.54 6.96
CA ALA A 119 9.52 -8.38 8.03
C ALA A 119 9.52 -9.88 7.65
N ALA A 120 9.23 -10.20 6.38
CA ALA A 120 9.30 -11.56 5.85
C ALA A 120 10.74 -12.05 5.60
N ARG A 121 11.77 -11.19 5.76
CA ARG A 121 13.18 -11.49 5.48
C ARG A 121 13.40 -12.02 4.05
N ILE A 122 12.71 -11.41 3.08
CA ILE A 122 12.82 -11.77 1.66
C ILE A 122 13.41 -10.59 0.90
N HIS A 123 14.50 -10.84 0.15
CA HIS A 123 15.13 -9.80 -0.65
C HIS A 123 14.19 -9.34 -1.79
N PRO A 124 13.95 -8.02 -1.99
CA PRO A 124 12.96 -7.52 -2.92
C PRO A 124 13.23 -7.88 -4.40
N LYS A 125 14.48 -8.13 -4.77
CA LYS A 125 14.87 -8.57 -6.13
C LYS A 125 14.77 -10.07 -6.36
N ARG A 126 14.47 -10.88 -5.35
CA ARG A 126 14.33 -12.33 -5.57
C ARG A 126 13.22 -12.61 -6.57
N PRO A 127 13.47 -13.46 -7.57
CA PRO A 127 12.41 -13.94 -8.45
C PRO A 127 11.36 -14.69 -7.64
N ALA A 128 10.07 -14.46 -7.92
CA ALA A 128 9.00 -15.12 -7.19
C ALA A 128 9.07 -16.65 -7.29
N ASN A 129 9.46 -17.19 -8.46
CA ASN A 129 9.63 -18.64 -8.67
C ASN A 129 10.84 -19.25 -7.94
N ALA A 130 11.64 -18.43 -7.24
CA ALA A 130 12.77 -18.91 -6.43
C ALA A 130 12.47 -18.92 -4.93
N LEU A 131 11.24 -18.57 -4.50
CA LEU A 131 10.84 -18.64 -3.10
C LEU A 131 10.53 -20.07 -2.69
N THR A 132 10.94 -20.43 -1.46
CA THR A 132 10.61 -21.74 -0.85
C THR A 132 9.19 -21.73 -0.27
N THR A 133 8.69 -22.90 0.08
CA THR A 133 7.38 -23.05 0.73
C THR A 133 7.33 -22.29 2.07
N GLU A 134 8.41 -22.33 2.85
CA GLU A 134 8.51 -21.64 4.12
C GLU A 134 8.47 -20.12 3.93
N GLU A 135 9.09 -19.62 2.89
CA GLU A 135 9.07 -18.18 2.55
C GLU A 135 7.67 -17.74 2.09
N TRP A 136 6.98 -18.55 1.31
CA TRP A 136 5.58 -18.28 0.95
C TRP A 136 4.66 -18.25 2.17
N ASN A 137 4.80 -19.20 3.09
CA ASN A 137 4.02 -19.24 4.31
C ASN A 137 4.29 -18.03 5.19
N ARG A 138 5.58 -17.66 5.37
CA ARG A 138 5.97 -16.47 6.12
C ARG A 138 5.44 -15.19 5.48
N LEU A 139 5.52 -15.07 4.17
CA LEU A 139 4.99 -13.92 3.44
C LEU A 139 3.49 -13.78 3.63
N ALA A 140 2.73 -14.87 3.51
CA ALA A 140 1.30 -14.89 3.71
C ALA A 140 0.87 -14.48 5.14
N SER A 141 1.65 -14.87 6.16
CA SER A 141 1.41 -14.48 7.55
C SER A 141 1.74 -12.99 7.79
N VAL A 142 2.84 -12.51 7.22
CA VAL A 142 3.34 -11.15 7.45
C VAL A 142 2.49 -10.09 6.75
N ILE A 143 1.89 -10.38 5.61
CA ILE A 143 1.06 -9.42 4.86
C ILE A 143 -0.06 -8.83 5.75
N PRO A 144 -1.00 -9.62 6.28
CA PRO A 144 -2.07 -9.09 7.13
C PRO A 144 -1.54 -8.48 8.43
N GLU A 145 -0.52 -9.07 9.05
CA GLU A 145 0.08 -8.56 10.29
C GLU A 145 0.61 -7.14 10.11
N ARG A 146 1.44 -6.92 9.09
CA ARG A 146 2.04 -5.58 8.86
C ARG A 146 1.01 -4.55 8.44
N LEU A 147 0.05 -4.92 7.61
CA LEU A 147 -1.01 -4.00 7.19
C LEU A 147 -1.94 -3.63 8.36
N ALA A 148 -2.32 -4.59 9.21
CA ALA A 148 -3.09 -4.30 10.42
C ALA A 148 -2.34 -3.33 11.35
N PHE A 149 -1.04 -3.57 11.58
CA PHE A 149 -0.19 -2.67 12.36
C PHE A 149 -0.21 -1.24 11.80
N PHE A 150 -0.06 -1.08 10.49
CA PHE A 150 -0.05 0.25 9.89
C PHE A 150 -1.43 0.91 9.83
N VAL A 151 -2.51 0.14 9.74
CA VAL A 151 -3.88 0.65 9.87
C VAL A 151 -4.07 1.23 11.27
N GLU A 152 -3.71 0.49 12.31
CA GLU A 152 -3.77 0.95 13.70
C GLU A 152 -2.94 2.22 13.94
N LYS A 153 -1.69 2.23 13.44
CA LYS A 153 -0.80 3.40 13.61
C LYS A 153 -1.25 4.64 12.84
N ASN A 154 -2.04 4.47 11.80
CA ASN A 154 -2.55 5.58 10.98
C ASN A 154 -3.99 5.97 11.33
N GLU A 155 -4.54 5.39 12.38
CA GLU A 155 -5.87 5.76 12.86
C GLU A 155 -5.89 7.23 13.31
N ILE A 156 -6.83 8.00 12.77
CA ILE A 156 -6.97 9.44 13.01
C ILE A 156 -8.46 9.79 13.08
N THR A 157 -8.83 10.62 14.04
CA THR A 157 -10.20 11.10 14.11
C THR A 157 -10.49 12.17 13.05
N PRO A 158 -11.76 12.40 12.69
CA PRO A 158 -12.12 13.48 11.76
C PRO A 158 -11.65 14.85 12.25
N GLU A 159 -11.71 15.11 13.55
CA GLU A 159 -11.28 16.35 14.17
C GLU A 159 -9.77 16.56 14.01
N GLU A 160 -8.97 15.56 14.36
CA GLU A 160 -7.52 15.58 14.17
C GLU A 160 -7.13 15.74 12.70
N TYR A 161 -7.87 15.08 11.78
CA TYR A 161 -7.62 15.25 10.35
C TYR A 161 -7.86 16.70 9.90
N LEU A 162 -8.94 17.34 10.37
CA LEU A 162 -9.24 18.73 10.05
C LEU A 162 -8.18 19.70 10.61
N GLU A 163 -7.67 19.45 11.82
CA GLU A 163 -6.61 20.24 12.44
C GLU A 163 -5.28 20.13 11.68
N THR A 164 -4.87 18.94 11.34
CA THR A 164 -3.60 18.67 10.64
C THR A 164 -3.71 18.81 9.12
N LYS A 165 -4.93 19.00 8.58
CA LYS A 165 -5.26 19.01 7.14
C LYS A 165 -4.74 17.78 6.40
N GLY A 166 -4.66 16.65 7.07
CA GLY A 166 -4.17 15.40 6.52
C GLY A 166 -2.68 15.43 6.12
N GLN A 167 -1.91 16.39 6.61
CA GLN A 167 -0.49 16.52 6.25
C GLN A 167 0.42 15.57 7.02
N GLU A 168 -0.05 15.05 8.16
CA GLU A 168 0.73 14.11 8.96
C GLU A 168 0.45 12.66 8.56
N TYR A 169 1.39 12.08 7.83
CA TYR A 169 1.40 10.63 7.63
C TYR A 169 1.97 9.94 8.86
N ARG A 170 1.12 9.54 9.79
CA ARG A 170 1.48 9.00 11.11
C ARG A 170 2.32 7.72 11.08
N ASN A 171 2.32 7.01 9.96
CA ASN A 171 3.12 5.80 9.81
C ASN A 171 4.62 6.07 9.64
N THR A 172 5.04 7.28 9.27
CA THR A 172 6.44 7.60 9.00
C THR A 172 7.39 7.20 10.15
N PRO A 173 7.11 7.48 11.43
CA PRO A 173 7.97 7.05 12.53
C PRO A 173 7.98 5.53 12.78
N SER A 174 7.00 4.80 12.21
CA SER A 174 6.87 3.35 12.39
C SER A 174 7.44 2.54 11.22
N LEU A 175 7.90 3.22 10.16
CA LEU A 175 8.54 2.57 9.03
C LEU A 175 9.95 2.10 9.44
N GLN A 176 10.29 0.89 9.05
CA GLN A 176 11.54 0.25 9.42
C GLN A 176 12.62 0.36 8.35
N VAL A 177 12.21 0.38 7.08
CA VAL A 177 13.15 0.43 5.96
C VAL A 177 12.75 1.46 4.90
N TYR A 178 11.47 1.64 4.62
CA TYR A 178 11.06 2.58 3.59
C TYR A 178 11.44 4.01 3.96
N GLY A 179 12.21 4.67 3.09
CA GLY A 179 12.72 6.03 3.34
C GLY A 179 14.08 6.08 4.03
N HIS A 180 14.53 5.00 4.68
CA HIS A 180 15.73 4.93 5.54
C HIS A 180 16.99 4.40 4.83
N GLY A 181 17.03 4.48 3.48
CA GLY A 181 18.21 4.03 2.70
C GLY A 181 19.47 4.81 3.11
N GLY A 182 20.55 4.08 3.46
CA GLY A 182 21.80 4.62 4.00
C GLY A 182 21.85 4.69 5.52
N GLU A 183 20.74 4.46 6.23
CA GLU A 183 20.68 4.41 7.70
C GLU A 183 20.95 2.99 8.23
N PRO A 184 21.28 2.85 9.53
CA PRO A 184 21.45 1.53 10.14
C PRO A 184 20.14 0.74 10.16
N CYS A 185 20.19 -0.55 9.84
CA CYS A 185 19.07 -1.47 9.97
C CYS A 185 18.64 -1.58 11.45
N PRO A 186 17.33 -1.42 11.76
CA PRO A 186 16.85 -1.48 13.15
C PRO A 186 16.99 -2.86 13.79
N VAL A 187 17.27 -3.92 13.00
CA VAL A 187 17.41 -5.29 13.52
C VAL A 187 18.87 -5.71 13.70
N CYS A 188 19.76 -5.42 12.73
CA CYS A 188 21.13 -5.92 12.76
C CYS A 188 22.21 -4.83 12.70
N GLY A 189 21.83 -3.55 12.55
CA GLY A 189 22.77 -2.42 12.47
C GLY A 189 23.48 -2.26 11.12
N GLU A 190 23.32 -3.19 10.17
CA GLU A 190 23.92 -3.08 8.84
C GLU A 190 23.28 -1.94 8.04
N THR A 191 24.04 -1.30 7.19
CA THR A 191 23.54 -0.18 6.36
C THR A 191 22.45 -0.64 5.39
N LEU A 192 21.29 0.02 5.44
CA LEU A 192 20.17 -0.22 4.54
C LEU A 192 20.51 0.22 3.11
N CYS A 193 20.32 -0.68 2.17
CA CYS A 193 20.59 -0.44 0.76
C CYS A 193 19.34 0.09 0.03
N ARG A 194 19.57 1.02 -0.91
CA ARG A 194 18.52 1.52 -1.81
C ARG A 194 18.74 1.00 -3.23
N THR A 195 17.67 0.64 -3.91
CA THR A 195 17.68 0.21 -5.31
C THR A 195 16.40 0.64 -6.03
N VAL A 196 16.34 0.41 -7.34
CA VAL A 196 15.12 0.62 -8.14
C VAL A 196 14.65 -0.72 -8.69
N ILE A 197 13.37 -1.02 -8.53
CA ILE A 197 12.73 -2.25 -9.01
C ILE A 197 11.42 -1.86 -9.69
N GLY A 198 11.26 -2.23 -10.97
CA GLY A 198 10.04 -1.90 -11.72
C GLY A 198 9.74 -0.38 -11.78
N GLY A 199 10.78 0.47 -11.83
CA GLY A 199 10.64 1.93 -11.83
C GLY A 199 10.30 2.56 -10.48
N ARG A 200 10.31 1.78 -9.38
CA ARG A 200 10.01 2.25 -8.01
C ARG A 200 11.21 2.08 -7.09
N SER A 201 11.44 3.05 -6.22
CA SER A 201 12.46 2.93 -5.18
C SER A 201 12.12 1.78 -4.23
N SER A 202 13.15 1.08 -3.77
CA SER A 202 13.04 0.01 -2.77
C SER A 202 14.21 0.10 -1.81
N VAL A 203 13.94 -0.07 -0.53
CA VAL A 203 14.94 -0.11 0.54
C VAL A 203 14.90 -1.47 1.21
N TYR A 204 16.06 -2.03 1.52
CA TYR A 204 16.18 -3.36 2.11
C TYR A 204 17.47 -3.48 2.94
N CYS A 205 17.50 -4.43 3.86
CA CYS A 205 18.71 -4.81 4.57
C CYS A 205 19.40 -5.99 3.85
N PRO A 206 20.66 -5.83 3.41
CA PRO A 206 21.36 -6.91 2.72
C PRO A 206 21.65 -8.13 3.59
N VAL A 207 21.72 -7.95 4.90
CA VAL A 207 21.95 -9.04 5.87
C VAL A 207 20.64 -9.72 6.27
N CYS A 208 19.62 -8.96 6.74
CA CYS A 208 18.38 -9.54 7.23
C CYS A 208 17.55 -10.20 6.12
N GLN A 209 17.65 -9.70 4.89
CA GLN A 209 16.88 -10.19 3.74
C GLN A 209 17.69 -11.09 2.79
N GLY A 210 18.91 -11.43 3.18
CA GLY A 210 19.83 -12.41 2.60
C GLY A 210 19.63 -12.77 1.12
N MET A 211 20.19 -11.97 0.21
CA MET A 211 20.88 -12.56 -0.93
C MET A 211 22.36 -12.59 -0.55
N GLN A 212 23.03 -13.75 -0.68
CA GLN A 212 24.49 -13.78 -0.74
C GLN A 212 24.89 -12.95 -1.97
N ILE A 213 25.01 -11.63 -1.78
CA ILE A 213 25.68 -10.77 -2.75
C ILE A 213 27.13 -10.83 -2.35
N GLU A 214 27.97 -11.26 -3.30
CA GLU A 214 29.41 -11.09 -3.18
C GLU A 214 29.69 -9.68 -2.67
N LYS A 215 30.50 -9.57 -1.61
CA LYS A 215 30.84 -8.32 -0.94
C LYS A 215 31.25 -7.27 -1.97
N GLY A 216 30.45 -6.25 -2.13
CA GLY A 216 30.84 -5.07 -2.87
C GLY A 216 29.84 -4.52 -3.89
N PHE A 217 28.66 -4.05 -3.48
CA PHE A 217 27.90 -3.07 -4.28
C PHE A 217 26.76 -2.47 -3.46
N CYS A 218 27.09 -1.58 -2.52
CA CYS A 218 26.24 -0.43 -2.22
C CYS A 218 26.66 0.68 -3.22
N THR A 219 26.13 0.67 -4.42
CA THR A 219 26.41 1.75 -5.38
C THR A 219 25.61 2.97 -4.98
N GLU A 220 26.32 4.01 -4.54
CA GLU A 220 25.84 5.38 -4.52
C GLU A 220 25.33 5.75 -5.91
N VAL A 221 24.03 5.99 -6.02
CA VAL A 221 23.48 6.68 -7.18
C VAL A 221 23.77 8.17 -6.95
N HIS A 222 24.85 8.67 -7.51
CA HIS A 222 25.06 10.11 -7.64
C HIS A 222 23.95 10.68 -8.52
N LEU A 223 23.03 11.40 -7.89
CA LEU A 223 22.15 12.33 -8.58
C LEU A 223 23.03 13.50 -9.06
N HIS A 224 23.36 13.53 -10.34
CA HIS A 224 23.73 14.79 -10.98
C HIS A 224 22.47 15.64 -11.11
N LEU A 225 22.54 16.82 -10.52
CA LEU A 225 21.59 17.94 -10.64
C LEU A 225 21.42 18.40 -12.09
#